data_796db78bec02adf3a2fa94c5024059f8
#
_entry.id   796db78bec02adf3a2fa94c5024059f8
#
_cell.length_a   1.000
_cell.length_b   1.000
_cell.length_c   1.000
_cell.angle_alpha   90.00
_cell.angle_beta   90.00
_cell.angle_gamma   90.00
#
_symmetry.space_group_name_H-M   'P 1'
#
loop_
_entity.id
_entity.type
_entity.pdbx_description
1 polymer ?
#
loop_
_entity_poly.entity_id
_entity_poly.type
_entity_poly.pdbx_seq_one_letter_code
_entity_poly.pdbx_strand_id
1 'polypeptide(L)'
;MMQAVLGIDGGGTRTRAAIVAGERVLAHGECGSIKRLRVGAEAAEENLRTLLKDLYAQAGVSAVCAASVGVASASMPGTREWIAAVFQDFKVERSEVVGDEVIALDAAFRGGPGILQIAGTGSNTIGRAPGGSRETAGGWSSRLGDEGSGYWIGLHSLRRALHAHDREEPTQILKRVGEIWGTPSLDDLIHLGDSTPGPDFAALAPAMNELAEAGDPVALDVLRKAAADLVESVLLVRAKLRRKHAFTVEAPVAWTGGVIEKMRLVREAFFAGLSAAAPLMPVGREAIVSLDGALWRARRLAEPPEQQDSYCSGVK
;
A
#
# COMPACT_ATOMS: atom_id res chain seq x y z
N MET A 1 -22.49 15.07 22.52
CA MET A 1 -21.76 15.59 21.35
C MET A 1 -21.13 14.41 20.63
N MET A 2 -21.29 14.30 19.30
CA MET A 2 -20.62 13.23 18.53
C MET A 2 -19.08 13.41 18.65
N GLN A 3 -18.41 12.35 19.06
CA GLN A 3 -16.95 12.35 19.26
C GLN A 3 -16.26 12.38 17.90
N ALA A 4 -15.38 13.38 17.70
CA ALA A 4 -14.57 13.46 16.50
C ALA A 4 -13.37 12.50 16.62
N VAL A 5 -13.08 11.77 15.54
CA VAL A 5 -11.94 10.87 15.44
C VAL A 5 -11.09 11.20 14.21
N LEU A 6 -9.80 10.88 14.25
CA LEU A 6 -8.81 11.14 13.22
C LEU A 6 -8.26 9.82 12.65
N GLY A 7 -8.33 9.65 11.33
CA GLY A 7 -7.63 8.59 10.62
C GLY A 7 -6.48 9.16 9.79
N ILE A 8 -5.33 8.47 9.76
CA ILE A 8 -4.16 8.85 8.94
C ILE A 8 -3.63 7.61 8.21
N ASP A 9 -3.48 7.75 6.89
CA ASP A 9 -2.79 6.79 6.02
C ASP A 9 -1.45 7.40 5.58
N GLY A 10 -0.37 7.00 6.25
CA GLY A 10 1.00 7.45 6.05
C GLY A 10 1.74 6.63 5.01
N GLY A 11 1.40 6.80 3.75
CA GLY A 11 2.04 6.10 2.64
C GLY A 11 3.50 6.53 2.39
N GLY A 12 4.17 5.76 1.54
CA GLY A 12 5.59 6.01 1.21
C GLY A 12 5.86 7.37 0.55
N THR A 13 4.94 7.88 -0.26
CA THR A 13 5.12 9.11 -1.03
C THR A 13 4.23 10.24 -0.53
N ARG A 14 3.05 9.92 -0.04
CA ARG A 14 1.99 10.84 0.35
C ARG A 14 1.29 10.33 1.59
N THR A 15 0.84 11.25 2.43
CA THR A 15 0.04 10.98 3.62
C THR A 15 -1.34 11.57 3.43
N ARG A 16 -2.38 10.81 3.70
CA ARG A 16 -3.79 11.26 3.68
C ARG A 16 -4.37 11.16 5.07
N ALA A 17 -5.23 12.11 5.42
CA ALA A 17 -5.91 12.08 6.70
C ALA A 17 -7.31 12.69 6.61
N ALA A 18 -8.18 12.27 7.54
CA ALA A 18 -9.50 12.85 7.71
C ALA A 18 -9.92 12.88 9.18
N ILE A 19 -10.69 13.91 9.55
CA ILE A 19 -11.41 13.99 10.81
C ILE A 19 -12.89 13.75 10.51
N VAL A 20 -13.49 12.81 11.26
CA VAL A 20 -14.91 12.47 11.11
C VAL A 20 -15.63 12.47 12.45
N ALA A 21 -16.94 12.77 12.43
CA ALA A 21 -17.83 12.62 13.58
C ALA A 21 -19.03 11.76 13.16
N GLY A 22 -19.10 10.53 13.68
CA GLY A 22 -19.99 9.50 13.13
C GLY A 22 -19.68 9.21 11.67
N GLU A 23 -20.66 9.38 10.78
CA GLU A 23 -20.46 9.21 9.32
C GLU A 23 -20.09 10.53 8.60
N ARG A 24 -20.16 11.65 9.29
CA ARG A 24 -19.88 12.96 8.68
C ARG A 24 -18.38 13.21 8.63
N VAL A 25 -17.85 13.46 7.44
CA VAL A 25 -16.50 13.99 7.25
C VAL A 25 -16.50 15.47 7.60
N LEU A 26 -15.70 15.85 8.60
CA LEU A 26 -15.55 17.24 9.06
C LEU A 26 -14.40 17.93 8.32
N ALA A 27 -13.31 17.20 8.07
CA ALA A 27 -12.14 17.68 7.34
C ALA A 27 -11.44 16.51 6.65
N HIS A 28 -10.77 16.80 5.54
CA HIS A 28 -9.85 15.87 4.87
C HIS A 28 -8.68 16.64 4.27
N GLY A 29 -7.54 16.00 4.17
CA GLY A 29 -6.35 16.63 3.60
C GLY A 29 -5.24 15.64 3.29
N GLU A 30 -4.22 16.14 2.62
CA GLU A 30 -3.04 15.37 2.30
C GLU A 30 -1.77 16.22 2.41
N CYS A 31 -0.63 15.55 2.68
CA CYS A 31 0.68 16.16 2.69
C CYS A 31 1.74 15.22 2.11
N GLY A 32 2.99 15.62 2.13
CA GLY A 32 4.13 14.77 1.83
C GLY A 32 4.23 13.56 2.77
N SER A 33 5.21 12.69 2.50
CA SER A 33 5.43 11.50 3.33
C SER A 33 5.79 11.87 4.78
N ILE A 34 5.24 11.09 5.74
CA ILE A 34 5.65 11.11 7.15
C ILE A 34 6.62 9.98 7.49
N LYS A 35 7.14 9.27 6.49
CA LYS A 35 8.13 8.21 6.65
C LYS A 35 9.52 8.81 6.82
N ARG A 36 10.02 8.89 8.06
CA ARG A 36 11.31 9.51 8.41
C ARG A 36 12.50 9.00 7.58
N LEU A 37 12.52 7.71 7.25
CA LEU A 37 13.59 7.12 6.42
C LEU A 37 13.61 7.66 4.98
N ARG A 38 12.50 8.22 4.51
CA ARG A 38 12.39 8.72 3.14
C ARG A 38 12.69 10.22 3.06
N VAL A 39 12.13 10.99 4.00
CA VAL A 39 12.17 12.47 3.93
C VAL A 39 12.98 13.13 5.03
N GLY A 40 13.52 12.35 5.98
CA GLY A 40 14.18 12.87 7.18
C GLY A 40 13.21 13.13 8.32
N ALA A 41 13.75 13.31 9.52
CA ALA A 41 12.94 13.45 10.73
C ALA A 41 12.19 14.78 10.77
N GLU A 42 12.87 15.88 10.45
CA GLU A 42 12.31 17.24 10.48
C GLU A 42 11.16 17.39 9.45
N ALA A 43 11.39 17.03 8.19
CA ALA A 43 10.38 17.12 7.16
C ALA A 43 9.17 16.22 7.42
N ALA A 44 9.36 15.01 7.97
CA ALA A 44 8.27 14.13 8.34
C ALA A 44 7.39 14.75 9.45
N GLU A 45 8.00 15.37 10.45
CA GLU A 45 7.29 16.03 11.55
C GLU A 45 6.58 17.30 11.07
N GLU A 46 7.22 18.12 10.25
CA GLU A 46 6.62 19.32 9.66
C GLU A 46 5.40 18.96 8.80
N ASN A 47 5.51 17.94 7.94
CA ASN A 47 4.40 17.43 7.15
C ASN A 47 3.21 17.04 8.02
N LEU A 48 3.45 16.25 9.09
CA LEU A 48 2.37 15.81 9.98
C LEU A 48 1.74 17.00 10.73
N ARG A 49 2.56 17.90 11.29
CA ARG A 49 2.08 19.06 12.04
C ARG A 49 1.25 20.01 11.17
N THR A 50 1.70 20.27 9.96
CA THR A 50 0.98 21.13 9.01
C THR A 50 -0.37 20.51 8.63
N LEU A 51 -0.37 19.22 8.27
CA LEU A 51 -1.60 18.49 7.96
C LEU A 51 -2.60 18.54 9.13
N LEU A 52 -2.14 18.30 10.35
CA LEU A 52 -3.02 18.36 11.53
C LEU A 52 -3.57 19.76 11.78
N LYS A 53 -2.76 20.83 11.69
CA LYS A 53 -3.22 22.22 11.83
C LYS A 53 -4.35 22.53 10.85
N ASP A 54 -4.17 22.15 9.58
CA ASP A 54 -5.15 22.41 8.53
C ASP A 54 -6.44 21.64 8.77
N LEU A 55 -6.34 20.37 9.15
CA LEU A 55 -7.51 19.53 9.45
C LEU A 55 -8.31 20.04 10.66
N TYR A 56 -7.62 20.44 11.73
CA TYR A 56 -8.29 20.98 12.93
C TYR A 56 -8.99 22.30 12.64
N ALA A 57 -8.35 23.17 11.84
CA ALA A 57 -8.96 24.43 11.41
C ALA A 57 -10.21 24.19 10.54
N GLN A 58 -10.13 23.29 9.54
CA GLN A 58 -11.25 22.92 8.69
C GLN A 58 -12.42 22.30 9.47
N ALA A 59 -12.10 21.38 10.38
CA ALA A 59 -13.10 20.68 11.19
C ALA A 59 -13.74 21.57 12.27
N GLY A 60 -13.10 22.70 12.61
CA GLY A 60 -13.54 23.56 13.72
C GLY A 60 -13.44 22.87 15.08
N VAL A 61 -12.47 21.97 15.27
CA VAL A 61 -12.27 21.22 16.53
C VAL A 61 -10.97 21.62 17.21
N SER A 62 -10.94 21.54 18.54
CA SER A 62 -9.76 21.79 19.35
C SER A 62 -9.12 20.52 19.93
N ALA A 63 -9.80 19.38 19.80
CA ALA A 63 -9.37 18.06 20.24
C ALA A 63 -10.10 16.97 19.46
N VAL A 64 -9.52 15.77 19.40
CA VAL A 64 -10.18 14.54 18.93
C VAL A 64 -10.07 13.45 19.99
N CYS A 65 -11.11 12.63 20.12
CA CYS A 65 -11.15 11.60 21.17
C CYS A 65 -10.28 10.38 20.85
N ALA A 66 -10.03 10.12 19.55
CA ALA A 66 -9.14 9.03 19.15
C ALA A 66 -8.49 9.30 17.80
N ALA A 67 -7.30 8.77 17.59
CA ALA A 67 -6.59 8.75 16.31
C ALA A 67 -5.99 7.37 16.03
N SER A 68 -6.07 6.92 14.76
CA SER A 68 -5.33 5.76 14.27
C SER A 68 -4.47 6.16 13.08
N VAL A 69 -3.20 5.79 13.12
CA VAL A 69 -2.21 6.07 12.07
C VAL A 69 -1.66 4.77 11.53
N GLY A 70 -1.82 4.56 10.22
CA GLY A 70 -1.09 3.53 9.49
C GLY A 70 0.16 4.12 8.85
N VAL A 71 1.32 3.54 9.14
CA VAL A 71 2.58 3.96 8.53
C VAL A 71 3.53 2.78 8.33
N ALA A 72 4.14 2.66 7.15
CA ALA A 72 5.03 1.55 6.79
C ALA A 72 6.23 1.36 7.74
N SER A 73 6.61 2.39 8.49
CA SER A 73 7.70 2.36 9.47
C SER A 73 7.24 2.18 10.92
N ALA A 74 5.99 1.76 11.18
CA ALA A 74 5.44 1.62 12.53
C ALA A 74 6.23 0.70 13.48
N SER A 75 6.94 -0.28 12.92
CA SER A 75 7.80 -1.20 13.69
C SER A 75 9.20 -0.66 13.98
N MET A 76 9.58 0.47 13.37
CA MET A 76 10.89 1.05 13.58
C MET A 76 10.97 1.77 14.92
N PRO A 77 12.12 1.65 15.64
CA PRO A 77 12.32 2.37 16.89
C PRO A 77 12.06 3.87 16.75
N GLY A 78 11.37 4.46 17.73
CA GLY A 78 11.07 5.89 17.80
C GLY A 78 9.91 6.36 16.92
N THR A 79 9.36 5.51 16.00
CA THR A 79 8.24 5.95 15.12
C THR A 79 6.97 6.19 15.91
N ARG A 80 6.62 5.31 16.83
CA ARG A 80 5.40 5.45 17.65
C ARG A 80 5.52 6.62 18.62
N GLU A 81 6.68 6.76 19.21
CA GLU A 81 6.97 7.78 20.23
C GLU A 81 6.86 9.21 19.65
N TRP A 82 7.46 9.47 18.49
CA TRP A 82 7.40 10.82 17.91
C TRP A 82 6.00 11.18 17.42
N ILE A 83 5.24 10.23 16.83
CA ILE A 83 3.86 10.48 16.43
C ILE A 83 2.99 10.75 17.65
N ALA A 84 3.16 9.97 18.73
CA ALA A 84 2.45 10.18 19.99
C ALA A 84 2.77 11.54 20.59
N ALA A 85 4.03 12.00 20.54
CA ALA A 85 4.42 13.32 21.01
C ALA A 85 3.72 14.44 20.22
N VAL A 86 3.67 14.34 18.89
CA VAL A 86 2.92 15.29 18.06
C VAL A 86 1.44 15.29 18.44
N PHE A 87 0.84 14.12 18.68
CA PHE A 87 -0.58 14.01 19.04
C PHE A 87 -0.90 14.64 20.39
N GLN A 88 0.01 14.62 21.36
CA GLN A 88 -0.16 15.32 22.64
C GLN A 88 -0.37 16.83 22.43
N ASP A 89 0.41 17.45 21.53
CA ASP A 89 0.29 18.88 21.21
C ASP A 89 -1.09 19.22 20.57
N PHE A 90 -1.67 18.27 19.86
CA PHE A 90 -2.98 18.39 19.22
C PHE A 90 -4.14 17.84 20.08
N LYS A 91 -3.90 17.52 21.36
CA LYS A 91 -4.92 17.05 22.31
C LYS A 91 -5.71 15.85 21.78
N VAL A 92 -4.99 14.87 21.23
CA VAL A 92 -5.55 13.56 20.90
C VAL A 92 -5.63 12.73 22.18
N GLU A 93 -6.83 12.34 22.63
CA GLU A 93 -7.01 11.66 23.92
C GLU A 93 -6.49 10.22 23.89
N ARG A 94 -6.77 9.48 22.81
CA ARG A 94 -6.32 8.09 22.59
C ARG A 94 -5.72 7.96 21.22
N SER A 95 -4.61 7.26 21.08
CA SER A 95 -3.98 7.07 19.78
C SER A 95 -3.32 5.71 19.65
N GLU A 96 -3.26 5.23 18.41
CA GLU A 96 -2.45 4.08 18.04
C GLU A 96 -1.67 4.35 16.75
N VAL A 97 -0.51 3.72 16.64
CA VAL A 97 0.32 3.72 15.43
C VAL A 97 0.56 2.27 15.02
N VAL A 98 0.09 1.92 13.84
CA VAL A 98 0.16 0.56 13.28
C VAL A 98 0.81 0.58 11.89
N GLY A 99 1.10 -0.59 11.31
CA GLY A 99 1.55 -0.68 9.92
C GLY A 99 0.47 -0.19 8.94
N ASP A 100 0.88 0.39 7.84
CA ASP A 100 -0.02 0.79 6.74
C ASP A 100 -0.79 -0.41 6.17
N GLU A 101 -0.17 -1.59 6.14
CA GLU A 101 -0.81 -2.84 5.77
C GLU A 101 -1.95 -3.25 6.74
N VAL A 102 -1.87 -2.84 8.02
CA VAL A 102 -2.89 -3.16 9.01
C VAL A 102 -4.15 -2.33 8.79
N ILE A 103 -4.00 -1.02 8.58
CA ILE A 103 -5.16 -0.18 8.26
C ILE A 103 -5.79 -0.57 6.94
N ALA A 104 -4.99 -0.94 5.94
CA ALA A 104 -5.47 -1.41 4.65
C ALA A 104 -6.26 -2.73 4.80
N LEU A 105 -5.78 -3.68 5.60
CA LEU A 105 -6.48 -4.92 5.91
C LEU A 105 -7.81 -4.67 6.66
N ASP A 106 -7.84 -3.66 7.54
CA ASP A 106 -9.05 -3.28 8.26
C ASP A 106 -10.03 -2.47 7.41
N ALA A 107 -9.55 -1.73 6.42
CA ALA A 107 -10.41 -1.12 5.39
C ALA A 107 -11.20 -2.20 4.63
N ALA A 108 -10.52 -3.32 4.29
CA ALA A 108 -11.12 -4.42 3.56
C ALA A 108 -12.09 -5.25 4.41
N PHE A 109 -11.69 -5.60 5.64
CA PHE A 109 -12.34 -6.69 6.38
C PHE A 109 -12.81 -6.31 7.79
N ARG A 110 -12.61 -5.07 8.22
CA ARG A 110 -13.09 -4.54 9.52
C ARG A 110 -12.84 -5.48 10.71
N GLY A 111 -11.56 -5.93 10.84
CA GLY A 111 -11.15 -6.88 11.87
C GLY A 111 -11.41 -8.35 11.50
N GLY A 112 -12.21 -8.65 10.51
CA GLY A 112 -12.52 -10.00 10.05
C GLY A 112 -11.37 -10.65 9.26
N PRO A 113 -11.50 -11.96 8.93
CA PRO A 113 -10.52 -12.70 8.16
C PRO A 113 -10.55 -12.34 6.67
N GLY A 114 -9.41 -12.47 6.00
CA GLY A 114 -9.28 -12.21 4.58
C GLY A 114 -7.83 -12.02 4.16
N ILE A 115 -7.59 -11.84 2.88
CA ILE A 115 -6.28 -11.61 2.27
C ILE A 115 -6.31 -10.27 1.53
N LEU A 116 -5.33 -9.43 1.76
CA LEU A 116 -5.15 -8.16 1.07
C LEU A 116 -3.88 -8.24 0.22
N GLN A 117 -4.02 -7.93 -1.08
CA GLN A 117 -2.91 -7.69 -1.98
C GLN A 117 -2.68 -6.18 -2.12
N ILE A 118 -1.49 -5.73 -1.79
CA ILE A 118 -1.03 -4.36 -2.02
C ILE A 118 -0.05 -4.38 -3.19
N ALA A 119 -0.28 -3.56 -4.23
CA ALA A 119 0.66 -3.38 -5.34
C ALA A 119 0.69 -1.90 -5.77
N GLY A 120 1.63 -1.16 -5.22
CA GLY A 120 1.91 0.25 -5.48
C GLY A 120 3.37 0.45 -5.87
N THR A 121 4.07 1.42 -5.25
CA THR A 121 5.52 1.58 -5.40
C THR A 121 6.27 0.33 -4.97
N GLY A 122 5.89 -0.29 -3.84
CA GLY A 122 6.25 -1.65 -3.41
C GLY A 122 5.07 -2.59 -3.50
N SER A 123 5.26 -3.87 -3.13
CA SER A 123 4.18 -4.85 -3.04
C SER A 123 4.27 -5.68 -1.76
N ASN A 124 3.11 -6.09 -1.25
CA ASN A 124 3.00 -6.96 -0.07
C ASN A 124 1.64 -7.65 -0.10
N THR A 125 1.61 -8.89 0.37
CA THR A 125 0.38 -9.62 0.62
C THR A 125 0.27 -9.95 2.09
N ILE A 126 -0.84 -9.59 2.71
CA ILE A 126 -1.12 -9.88 4.12
C ILE A 126 -2.48 -10.56 4.25
N GLY A 127 -2.55 -11.63 5.04
CA GLY A 127 -3.79 -12.32 5.37
C GLY A 127 -4.01 -12.39 6.87
N ARG A 128 -5.28 -12.39 7.28
CA ARG A 128 -5.72 -12.56 8.66
C ARG A 128 -6.60 -13.80 8.76
N ALA A 129 -6.30 -14.66 9.73
CA ALA A 129 -7.14 -15.78 10.12
C ALA A 129 -8.31 -15.32 11.02
N PRO A 130 -9.38 -16.15 11.19
CA PRO A 130 -10.50 -15.82 12.09
C PRO A 130 -10.07 -15.49 13.53
N GLY A 131 -9.00 -16.11 14.03
CA GLY A 131 -8.42 -15.81 15.35
C GLY A 131 -7.55 -14.57 15.43
N GLY A 132 -7.49 -13.75 14.37
CA GLY A 132 -6.71 -12.51 14.32
C GLY A 132 -5.23 -12.67 13.96
N SER A 133 -4.70 -13.90 13.93
CA SER A 133 -3.32 -14.19 13.51
C SER A 133 -3.08 -13.80 12.07
N ARG A 134 -1.91 -13.27 11.77
CA ARG A 134 -1.56 -12.74 10.44
C ARG A 134 -0.44 -13.53 9.79
N GLU A 135 -0.52 -13.67 8.47
CA GLU A 135 0.52 -14.24 7.62
C GLU A 135 0.81 -13.26 6.47
N THR A 136 2.05 -13.24 6.00
CA THR A 136 2.50 -12.34 4.93
C THR A 136 3.28 -13.09 3.87
N ALA A 137 3.31 -12.53 2.65
CA ALA A 137 4.21 -12.92 1.58
C ALA A 137 4.67 -11.67 0.83
N GLY A 138 5.95 -11.61 0.45
CA GLY A 138 6.55 -10.41 -0.15
C GLY A 138 6.81 -9.29 0.87
N GLY A 139 6.96 -8.06 0.39
CA GLY A 139 7.20 -6.89 1.24
C GLY A 139 8.60 -6.84 1.87
N TRP A 140 9.59 -7.51 1.29
CA TRP A 140 10.96 -7.58 1.81
C TRP A 140 11.80 -6.35 1.49
N SER A 141 11.37 -5.50 0.66
CA SER A 141 11.91 -4.25 0.13
C SER A 141 12.08 -4.31 -1.39
N SER A 142 12.16 -3.15 -2.02
CA SER A 142 12.25 -3.01 -3.47
C SER A 142 13.49 -3.69 -4.11
N ARG A 143 14.58 -3.90 -3.34
CA ARG A 143 15.79 -4.56 -3.84
C ARG A 143 15.78 -6.08 -3.66
N LEU A 144 15.02 -6.60 -2.70
CA LEU A 144 15.06 -8.01 -2.30
C LEU A 144 13.78 -8.78 -2.63
N GLY A 145 12.72 -8.05 -3.01
CA GLY A 145 11.41 -8.60 -3.27
C GLY A 145 10.53 -7.55 -3.93
N ASP A 146 9.32 -7.33 -3.39
CA ASP A 146 8.30 -6.43 -3.92
C ASP A 146 7.90 -6.81 -5.36
N GLU A 147 7.84 -8.12 -5.65
CA GLU A 147 7.46 -8.67 -6.95
C GLU A 147 6.09 -8.13 -7.38
N GLY A 148 5.98 -7.72 -8.64
CA GLY A 148 4.76 -7.13 -9.19
C GLY A 148 4.49 -5.69 -8.78
N SER A 149 5.37 -5.04 -8.01
CA SER A 149 5.29 -3.60 -7.69
C SER A 149 5.71 -2.71 -8.86
N GLY A 150 5.44 -1.41 -8.74
CA GLY A 150 5.91 -0.41 -9.69
C GLY A 150 7.43 -0.36 -9.81
N TYR A 151 8.14 -0.48 -8.68
CA TYR A 151 9.60 -0.56 -8.69
C TYR A 151 10.09 -1.80 -9.43
N TRP A 152 9.53 -2.97 -9.12
CA TRP A 152 9.86 -4.22 -9.79
C TRP A 152 9.59 -4.13 -11.30
N ILE A 153 8.41 -3.61 -11.70
CA ILE A 153 8.05 -3.43 -13.11
C ILE A 153 9.07 -2.54 -13.82
N GLY A 154 9.41 -1.38 -13.26
CA GLY A 154 10.37 -0.47 -13.87
C GLY A 154 11.76 -1.07 -14.01
N LEU A 155 12.30 -1.68 -12.95
CA LEU A 155 13.62 -2.33 -12.97
C LEU A 155 13.67 -3.52 -13.94
N HIS A 156 12.65 -4.39 -13.90
CA HIS A 156 12.62 -5.57 -14.77
C HIS A 156 12.35 -5.21 -16.24
N SER A 157 11.59 -4.15 -16.50
CA SER A 157 11.43 -3.63 -17.87
C SER A 157 12.75 -3.19 -18.45
N LEU A 158 13.56 -2.44 -17.69
CA LEU A 158 14.88 -2.03 -18.15
C LEU A 158 15.80 -3.24 -18.41
N ARG A 159 15.85 -4.19 -17.46
CA ARG A 159 16.66 -5.43 -17.63
C ARG A 159 16.23 -6.23 -18.85
N ARG A 160 14.93 -6.41 -19.06
CA ARG A 160 14.40 -7.15 -20.23
C ARG A 160 14.65 -6.41 -21.53
N ALA A 161 14.58 -5.07 -21.52
CA ALA A 161 14.88 -4.26 -22.69
C ALA A 161 16.36 -4.31 -23.08
N LEU A 162 17.30 -4.36 -22.13
CA LEU A 162 18.72 -4.58 -22.39
C LEU A 162 18.96 -5.97 -23.00
N HIS A 163 18.31 -7.01 -22.48
CA HIS A 163 18.37 -8.35 -23.08
C HIS A 163 17.75 -8.40 -24.50
N ALA A 164 16.67 -7.64 -24.73
CA ALA A 164 16.06 -7.52 -26.06
C ALA A 164 17.01 -6.81 -27.03
N HIS A 165 17.71 -5.75 -26.56
CA HIS A 165 18.74 -5.06 -27.32
C HIS A 165 19.86 -6.02 -27.77
N ASP A 166 20.39 -6.84 -26.85
CA ASP A 166 21.43 -7.83 -27.16
C ASP A 166 21.00 -8.88 -28.20
N ARG A 167 19.69 -9.13 -28.31
CA ARG A 167 19.08 -10.09 -29.26
C ARG A 167 18.52 -9.44 -30.50
N GLU A 168 18.66 -8.14 -30.64
CA GLU A 168 18.04 -7.35 -31.72
C GLU A 168 16.51 -7.51 -31.80
N GLU A 169 15.86 -7.76 -30.63
CA GLU A 169 14.42 -7.86 -30.51
C GLU A 169 13.78 -6.47 -30.43
N PRO A 170 12.67 -6.20 -31.13
CA PRO A 170 12.07 -4.86 -31.13
C PRO A 170 11.41 -4.51 -29.80
N THR A 171 11.80 -3.36 -29.23
CA THR A 171 11.13 -2.75 -28.05
C THR A 171 11.37 -1.23 -28.05
N GLN A 172 10.41 -0.49 -27.52
CA GLN A 172 10.54 0.97 -27.31
C GLN A 172 10.98 1.34 -25.90
N ILE A 173 11.20 0.37 -25.02
CA ILE A 173 11.45 0.62 -23.58
C ILE A 173 12.71 1.46 -23.38
N LEU A 174 13.86 1.11 -24.00
CA LEU A 174 15.11 1.87 -23.81
C LEU A 174 14.97 3.33 -24.23
N LYS A 175 14.32 3.56 -25.38
CA LYS A 175 14.03 4.91 -25.86
C LYS A 175 13.16 5.67 -24.85
N ARG A 176 12.07 5.05 -24.38
CA ARG A 176 11.13 5.67 -23.46
C ARG A 176 11.75 5.97 -22.09
N VAL A 177 12.60 5.06 -21.57
CA VAL A 177 13.34 5.29 -20.32
C VAL A 177 14.33 6.43 -20.49
N GLY A 178 15.07 6.47 -21.60
CA GLY A 178 15.98 7.58 -21.92
C GLY A 178 15.29 8.94 -21.94
N GLU A 179 14.09 9.01 -22.54
CA GLU A 179 13.27 10.23 -22.53
C GLU A 179 12.85 10.64 -21.10
N ILE A 180 12.42 9.69 -20.26
CA ILE A 180 11.96 9.96 -18.88
C ILE A 180 13.13 10.40 -17.99
N TRP A 181 14.28 9.76 -18.13
CA TRP A 181 15.46 10.05 -17.31
C TRP A 181 16.35 11.16 -17.89
N GLY A 182 16.05 11.62 -19.12
CA GLY A 182 16.84 12.66 -19.79
C GLY A 182 18.25 12.18 -20.16
N THR A 183 18.43 10.89 -20.45
CA THR A 183 19.73 10.30 -20.82
C THR A 183 19.87 10.25 -22.34
N PRO A 184 20.90 10.90 -22.91
CA PRO A 184 21.07 11.04 -24.37
C PRO A 184 21.60 9.78 -25.04
N SER A 185 22.24 8.88 -24.29
CA SER A 185 22.82 7.63 -24.81
C SER A 185 22.48 6.43 -23.95
N LEU A 186 22.71 5.23 -24.48
CA LEU A 186 22.55 3.99 -23.73
C LEU A 186 23.52 3.90 -22.56
N ASP A 187 24.76 4.37 -22.74
CA ASP A 187 25.76 4.39 -21.68
C ASP A 187 25.34 5.28 -20.51
N ASP A 188 24.80 6.49 -20.80
CA ASP A 188 24.29 7.39 -19.76
C ASP A 188 23.11 6.76 -19.01
N LEU A 189 22.24 6.05 -19.72
CA LEU A 189 21.11 5.35 -19.13
C LEU A 189 21.57 4.23 -18.19
N ILE A 190 22.59 3.45 -18.60
CA ILE A 190 23.17 2.39 -17.79
C ILE A 190 23.84 3.00 -16.56
N HIS A 191 24.66 4.04 -16.73
CA HIS A 191 25.31 4.73 -15.61
C HIS A 191 24.31 5.25 -14.58
N LEU A 192 23.21 5.87 -15.02
CA LEU A 192 22.16 6.34 -14.12
C LEU A 192 21.46 5.16 -13.43
N GLY A 193 21.12 4.10 -14.18
CA GLY A 193 20.46 2.92 -13.65
C GLY A 193 21.28 2.18 -12.58
N ASP A 194 22.61 2.20 -12.68
CA ASP A 194 23.53 1.56 -11.71
C ASP A 194 24.03 2.53 -10.62
N SER A 195 23.59 3.77 -10.63
CA SER A 195 24.05 4.79 -9.67
C SER A 195 23.60 4.50 -8.23
N THR A 196 24.28 5.11 -7.26
CA THR A 196 23.93 5.03 -5.85
C THR A 196 23.92 6.44 -5.22
N PRO A 197 22.76 6.95 -4.76
CA PRO A 197 21.45 6.31 -4.83
C PRO A 197 20.95 6.14 -6.27
N GLY A 198 20.24 5.03 -6.54
CA GLY A 198 19.68 4.77 -7.86
C GLY A 198 18.44 5.64 -8.17
N PRO A 199 18.02 5.69 -9.45
CA PRO A 199 16.83 6.43 -9.86
C PRO A 199 15.56 5.78 -9.31
N ASP A 200 14.45 6.53 -9.38
CA ASP A 200 13.12 6.00 -9.02
C ASP A 200 12.60 5.09 -10.15
N PHE A 201 12.87 3.78 -10.05
CA PHE A 201 12.36 2.80 -11.00
C PHE A 201 10.84 2.72 -10.99
N ALA A 202 10.16 3.00 -9.87
CA ALA A 202 8.71 2.95 -9.82
C ALA A 202 8.05 4.03 -10.71
N ALA A 203 8.74 5.13 -10.95
CA ALA A 203 8.29 6.18 -11.86
C ALA A 203 8.20 5.72 -13.32
N LEU A 204 8.87 4.62 -13.69
CA LEU A 204 8.81 4.04 -15.03
C LEU A 204 7.53 3.23 -15.28
N ALA A 205 6.89 2.69 -14.24
CA ALA A 205 5.77 1.77 -14.37
C ALA A 205 4.59 2.30 -15.23
N PRO A 206 4.16 3.56 -15.13
CA PRO A 206 3.13 4.11 -16.01
C PRO A 206 3.50 4.04 -17.49
N ALA A 207 4.74 4.40 -17.85
CA ALA A 207 5.22 4.34 -19.23
C ALA A 207 5.32 2.90 -19.75
N MET A 208 5.66 1.94 -18.89
CA MET A 208 5.65 0.53 -19.25
C MET A 208 4.23 0.02 -19.53
N ASN A 209 3.24 0.51 -18.79
CA ASN A 209 1.84 0.21 -19.07
C ASN A 209 1.41 0.77 -20.44
N GLU A 210 1.76 2.03 -20.74
CA GLU A 210 1.47 2.67 -22.03
C GLU A 210 2.08 1.87 -23.19
N LEU A 211 3.34 1.44 -23.09
CA LEU A 211 4.02 0.64 -24.10
C LEU A 211 3.37 -0.73 -24.27
N ALA A 212 3.00 -1.39 -23.17
CA ALA A 212 2.30 -2.66 -23.23
C ALA A 212 0.91 -2.53 -23.90
N GLU A 213 0.16 -1.48 -23.60
CA GLU A 213 -1.12 -1.18 -24.26
C GLU A 213 -0.95 -0.85 -25.75
N ALA A 214 0.19 -0.29 -26.14
CA ALA A 214 0.57 -0.07 -27.54
C ALA A 214 1.09 -1.35 -28.24
N GLY A 215 1.20 -2.48 -27.52
CA GLY A 215 1.59 -3.77 -28.08
C GLY A 215 3.06 -4.10 -28.03
N ASP A 216 3.89 -3.34 -27.26
CA ASP A 216 5.31 -3.68 -27.05
C ASP A 216 5.41 -5.07 -26.37
N PRO A 217 6.03 -6.07 -27.05
CA PRO A 217 6.02 -7.45 -26.53
C PRO A 217 6.83 -7.62 -25.25
N VAL A 218 7.89 -6.83 -25.08
CA VAL A 218 8.75 -6.89 -23.87
C VAL A 218 8.01 -6.31 -22.67
N ALA A 219 7.34 -5.18 -22.84
CA ALA A 219 6.53 -4.57 -21.80
C ALA A 219 5.35 -5.49 -21.40
N LEU A 220 4.67 -6.10 -22.38
CA LEU A 220 3.59 -7.07 -22.12
C LEU A 220 4.07 -8.27 -21.29
N ASP A 221 5.24 -8.84 -21.64
CA ASP A 221 5.82 -9.97 -20.88
C ASP A 221 6.09 -9.60 -19.43
N VAL A 222 6.68 -8.42 -19.18
CA VAL A 222 6.95 -7.92 -17.84
C VAL A 222 5.67 -7.72 -17.02
N LEU A 223 4.61 -7.13 -17.62
CA LEU A 223 3.35 -6.93 -16.90
C LEU A 223 2.63 -8.24 -16.58
N ARG A 224 2.68 -9.23 -17.50
CA ARG A 224 2.13 -10.57 -17.24
C ARG A 224 2.87 -11.26 -16.10
N LYS A 225 4.20 -11.17 -16.09
CA LYS A 225 5.01 -11.74 -14.99
C LYS A 225 4.72 -11.06 -13.67
N ALA A 226 4.61 -9.73 -13.65
CA ALA A 226 4.22 -8.96 -12.48
C ALA A 226 2.87 -9.45 -11.90
N ALA A 227 1.86 -9.62 -12.74
CA ALA A 227 0.56 -10.13 -12.33
C ALA A 227 0.64 -11.56 -11.78
N ALA A 228 1.43 -12.43 -12.42
CA ALA A 228 1.63 -13.81 -11.96
C ALA A 228 2.28 -13.87 -10.57
N ASP A 229 3.27 -13.01 -10.29
CA ASP A 229 3.92 -12.93 -8.99
C ASP A 229 2.97 -12.45 -7.89
N LEU A 230 2.09 -11.48 -8.19
CA LEU A 230 1.03 -11.04 -7.26
C LEU A 230 0.04 -12.17 -6.97
N VAL A 231 -0.35 -12.97 -7.97
CA VAL A 231 -1.20 -14.17 -7.78
C VAL A 231 -0.50 -15.19 -6.88
N GLU A 232 0.76 -15.49 -7.14
CA GLU A 232 1.55 -16.42 -6.32
C GLU A 232 1.60 -15.98 -4.85
N SER A 233 1.82 -14.70 -4.59
CA SER A 233 1.86 -14.13 -3.24
C SER A 233 0.52 -14.33 -2.50
N VAL A 234 -0.62 -14.13 -3.15
CA VAL A 234 -1.95 -14.40 -2.57
C VAL A 234 -2.11 -15.89 -2.25
N LEU A 235 -1.72 -16.78 -3.17
CA LEU A 235 -1.82 -18.23 -2.97
C LEU A 235 -0.90 -18.72 -1.85
N LEU A 236 0.29 -18.13 -1.69
CA LEU A 236 1.21 -18.42 -0.59
C LEU A 236 0.60 -18.03 0.76
N VAL A 237 -0.01 -16.85 0.87
CA VAL A 237 -0.68 -16.42 2.11
C VAL A 237 -1.88 -17.31 2.40
N ARG A 238 -2.72 -17.63 1.39
CA ARG A 238 -3.80 -18.61 1.53
C ARG A 238 -3.32 -19.95 2.07
N ALA A 239 -2.23 -20.49 1.53
CA ALA A 239 -1.65 -21.76 1.99
C ALA A 239 -1.13 -21.67 3.43
N LYS A 240 -0.50 -20.55 3.82
CA LYS A 240 -0.05 -20.30 5.20
C LYS A 240 -1.23 -20.26 6.17
N LEU A 241 -2.30 -19.52 5.84
CA LEU A 241 -3.52 -19.42 6.66
C LEU A 241 -4.15 -20.81 6.86
N ARG A 242 -4.26 -21.61 5.82
CA ARG A 242 -4.80 -22.99 5.90
C ARG A 242 -3.93 -23.88 6.77
N ARG A 243 -2.63 -23.91 6.53
CA ARG A 243 -1.71 -24.81 7.21
C ARG A 243 -1.48 -24.47 8.68
N LYS A 244 -1.31 -23.17 9.00
CA LYS A 244 -0.92 -22.74 10.35
C LYS A 244 -2.11 -22.40 11.25
N HIS A 245 -3.25 -22.00 10.67
CA HIS A 245 -4.39 -21.48 11.43
C HIS A 245 -5.67 -22.25 11.16
N ALA A 246 -5.60 -23.41 10.50
CA ALA A 246 -6.74 -24.25 10.14
C ALA A 246 -7.90 -23.49 9.46
N PHE A 247 -7.58 -22.43 8.72
CA PHE A 247 -8.56 -21.61 8.01
C PHE A 247 -8.97 -22.32 6.71
N THR A 248 -9.97 -23.19 6.79
CA THR A 248 -10.39 -24.10 5.70
C THR A 248 -11.36 -23.45 4.71
N VAL A 249 -12.08 -22.40 5.11
CA VAL A 249 -12.96 -21.64 4.21
C VAL A 249 -12.12 -20.80 3.25
N GLU A 250 -12.65 -20.52 2.05
CA GLU A 250 -11.96 -19.62 1.11
C GLU A 250 -11.93 -18.20 1.67
N ALA A 251 -10.72 -17.69 1.89
CA ALA A 251 -10.51 -16.34 2.36
C ALA A 251 -10.88 -15.33 1.26
N PRO A 252 -11.70 -14.31 1.54
CA PRO A 252 -11.93 -13.25 0.58
C PRO A 252 -10.65 -12.47 0.31
N VAL A 253 -10.45 -12.04 -0.94
CA VAL A 253 -9.31 -11.24 -1.38
C VAL A 253 -9.76 -9.82 -1.65
N ALA A 254 -9.09 -8.85 -1.03
CA ALA A 254 -9.15 -7.43 -1.37
C ALA A 254 -7.81 -6.98 -1.97
N TRP A 255 -7.80 -5.82 -2.59
CA TRP A 255 -6.63 -5.29 -3.25
C TRP A 255 -6.59 -3.77 -3.23
N THR A 256 -5.37 -3.21 -3.33
CA THR A 256 -5.12 -1.77 -3.45
C THR A 256 -3.74 -1.49 -4.01
N GLY A 257 -3.51 -0.25 -4.37
CA GLY A 257 -2.22 0.27 -4.81
C GLY A 257 -2.17 0.58 -6.30
N GLY A 258 -1.40 1.61 -6.63
CA GLY A 258 -1.42 2.25 -7.95
C GLY A 258 -1.15 1.33 -9.14
N VAL A 259 -0.43 0.23 -8.97
CA VAL A 259 -0.21 -0.76 -10.03
C VAL A 259 -1.52 -1.47 -10.37
N ILE A 260 -2.15 -2.12 -9.40
CA ILE A 260 -3.42 -2.83 -9.63
C ILE A 260 -4.56 -1.86 -9.97
N GLU A 261 -4.61 -0.67 -9.36
CA GLU A 261 -5.67 0.30 -9.60
C GLU A 261 -5.62 0.90 -11.00
N LYS A 262 -4.43 1.25 -11.49
CA LYS A 262 -4.26 2.05 -12.70
C LYS A 262 -3.80 1.24 -13.91
N MET A 263 -3.09 0.13 -13.71
CA MET A 263 -2.58 -0.69 -14.80
C MET A 263 -3.56 -1.82 -15.12
N ARG A 264 -4.44 -1.56 -16.09
CA ARG A 264 -5.53 -2.46 -16.48
C ARG A 264 -5.02 -3.87 -16.85
N LEU A 265 -3.94 -3.95 -17.62
CA LEU A 265 -3.38 -5.24 -18.03
C LEU A 265 -2.91 -6.11 -16.86
N VAL A 266 -2.26 -5.49 -15.85
CA VAL A 266 -1.85 -6.19 -14.61
C VAL A 266 -3.09 -6.66 -13.84
N ARG A 267 -4.07 -5.77 -13.65
CA ARG A 267 -5.31 -6.10 -12.92
C ARG A 267 -6.09 -7.22 -13.55
N GLU A 268 -6.31 -7.17 -14.88
CA GLU A 268 -7.04 -8.22 -15.61
C GLU A 268 -6.31 -9.56 -15.53
N ALA A 269 -4.98 -9.56 -15.71
CA ALA A 269 -4.17 -10.78 -15.60
C ALA A 269 -4.14 -11.33 -14.16
N PHE A 270 -4.11 -10.47 -13.15
CA PHE A 270 -4.20 -10.86 -11.74
C PHE A 270 -5.54 -11.54 -11.43
N PHE A 271 -6.66 -10.97 -11.86
CA PHE A 271 -7.98 -11.56 -11.62
C PHE A 271 -8.15 -12.88 -12.39
N ALA A 272 -7.71 -12.94 -13.65
CA ALA A 272 -7.74 -14.16 -14.43
C ALA A 272 -6.89 -15.28 -13.78
N GLY A 273 -5.69 -14.93 -13.30
CA GLY A 273 -4.80 -15.86 -12.60
C GLY A 273 -5.40 -16.40 -11.31
N LEU A 274 -6.00 -15.53 -10.47
CA LEU A 274 -6.70 -15.98 -9.25
C LEU A 274 -7.91 -16.86 -9.58
N SER A 275 -8.71 -16.48 -10.56
CA SER A 275 -9.87 -17.26 -10.99
C SER A 275 -9.47 -18.65 -11.50
N ALA A 276 -8.35 -18.77 -12.21
CA ALA A 276 -7.84 -20.05 -12.69
C ALA A 276 -7.28 -20.91 -11.55
N ALA A 277 -6.50 -20.31 -10.63
CA ALA A 277 -5.82 -21.08 -9.58
C ALA A 277 -6.70 -21.37 -8.34
N ALA A 278 -7.71 -20.54 -8.10
CA ALA A 278 -8.60 -20.64 -6.94
C ALA A 278 -10.01 -20.14 -7.28
N PRO A 279 -10.78 -20.88 -8.09
CA PRO A 279 -12.05 -20.39 -8.67
C PRO A 279 -13.15 -20.10 -7.63
N LEU A 280 -13.04 -20.64 -6.43
CA LEU A 280 -13.99 -20.41 -5.33
C LEU A 280 -13.59 -19.26 -4.41
N MET A 281 -12.42 -18.65 -4.63
CA MET A 281 -11.93 -17.55 -3.80
C MET A 281 -12.68 -16.26 -4.16
N PRO A 282 -13.42 -15.63 -3.23
CA PRO A 282 -14.07 -14.35 -3.51
C PRO A 282 -13.04 -13.23 -3.67
N VAL A 283 -13.09 -12.51 -4.77
CA VAL A 283 -12.20 -11.36 -5.04
C VAL A 283 -13.03 -10.08 -5.10
N GLY A 284 -12.65 -9.08 -4.32
CA GLY A 284 -13.29 -7.76 -4.30
C GLY A 284 -13.22 -7.08 -5.69
N ARG A 285 -14.30 -6.41 -6.08
CA ARG A 285 -14.39 -5.75 -7.38
C ARG A 285 -13.73 -4.38 -7.41
N GLU A 286 -13.66 -3.71 -6.27
CA GLU A 286 -13.14 -2.35 -6.12
C GLU A 286 -11.90 -2.34 -5.23
N ALA A 287 -11.00 -1.39 -5.51
CA ALA A 287 -9.85 -1.14 -4.66
C ALA A 287 -10.31 -0.60 -3.30
N ILE A 288 -9.64 -1.06 -2.23
CA ILE A 288 -9.91 -0.51 -0.90
C ILE A 288 -9.21 0.83 -0.72
N VAL A 289 -9.76 1.68 0.14
CA VAL A 289 -9.17 2.94 0.57
C VAL A 289 -8.62 2.77 1.98
N SER A 290 -7.30 2.72 2.13
CA SER A 290 -6.63 2.44 3.41
C SER A 290 -7.04 3.40 4.53
N LEU A 291 -7.32 4.66 4.19
CA LEU A 291 -7.79 5.67 5.14
C LEU A 291 -9.09 5.26 5.85
N ASP A 292 -9.99 4.54 5.16
CA ASP A 292 -11.24 4.05 5.77
C ASP A 292 -10.97 3.06 6.91
N GLY A 293 -9.91 2.28 6.79
CA GLY A 293 -9.46 1.38 7.85
C GLY A 293 -8.87 2.14 9.04
N ALA A 294 -8.08 3.20 8.80
CA ALA A 294 -7.61 4.05 9.88
C ALA A 294 -8.77 4.72 10.62
N LEU A 295 -9.77 5.23 9.90
CA LEU A 295 -10.98 5.82 10.49
C LEU A 295 -11.82 4.78 11.26
N TRP A 296 -11.98 3.57 10.73
CA TRP A 296 -12.67 2.48 11.42
C TRP A 296 -11.96 2.13 12.74
N ARG A 297 -10.64 2.04 12.73
CA ARG A 297 -9.83 1.77 13.93
C ARG A 297 -9.95 2.90 14.95
N ALA A 298 -9.87 4.16 14.50
CA ALA A 298 -10.01 5.32 15.38
C ALA A 298 -11.39 5.36 16.04
N ARG A 299 -12.49 4.99 15.33
CA ARG A 299 -13.82 4.87 15.92
C ARG A 299 -13.87 3.79 17.01
N ARG A 300 -13.30 2.62 16.74
CA ARG A 300 -13.22 1.55 17.75
C ARG A 300 -12.39 1.95 18.97
N LEU A 301 -11.28 2.67 18.76
CA LEU A 301 -10.46 3.19 19.86
C LEU A 301 -11.24 4.22 20.70
N ALA A 302 -12.17 4.95 20.10
CA ALA A 302 -13.04 5.90 20.78
C ALA A 302 -14.14 5.22 21.64
N GLU A 303 -14.54 3.98 21.33
CA GLU A 303 -15.55 3.23 22.08
C GLU A 303 -15.09 2.86 23.48
N PRO A 304 -15.99 2.77 24.48
CA PRO A 304 -15.67 2.22 25.79
C PRO A 304 -15.14 0.78 25.70
N PRO A 305 -14.23 0.34 26.59
CA PRO A 305 -13.65 -1.00 26.55
C PRO A 305 -14.68 -2.15 26.49
N GLU A 306 -15.80 -2.00 27.15
CA GLU A 306 -16.91 -2.98 27.21
C GLU A 306 -17.56 -3.26 25.84
N GLN A 307 -17.45 -2.32 24.88
CA GLN A 307 -18.02 -2.48 23.54
C GLN A 307 -16.99 -3.00 22.51
N GLN A 308 -15.71 -2.95 22.84
CA GLN A 308 -14.65 -3.38 21.92
C GLN A 308 -14.58 -4.91 21.74
N ASP A 309 -15.01 -5.69 22.75
CA ASP A 309 -14.96 -7.16 22.74
C ASP A 309 -16.11 -7.84 21.96
N SER A 310 -17.19 -7.13 21.69
CA SER A 310 -18.37 -7.68 21.02
C SER A 310 -18.15 -8.07 19.54
N TYR A 311 -17.15 -7.50 18.88
CA TYR A 311 -16.84 -7.78 17.48
C TYR A 311 -15.95 -9.03 17.26
N CYS A 312 -15.25 -9.49 18.31
CA CYS A 312 -14.48 -10.74 18.24
C CYS A 312 -15.34 -12.00 18.45
N SER A 313 -16.54 -11.86 18.96
CA SER A 313 -17.45 -12.97 19.32
C SER A 313 -18.52 -13.30 18.27
N GLY A 314 -18.60 -12.57 17.18
CA GLY A 314 -19.65 -12.65 16.16
C GLY A 314 -19.48 -13.67 15.04
N VAL A 315 -18.48 -14.59 15.12
CA VAL A 315 -18.30 -15.69 14.14
C VAL A 315 -18.35 -17.00 14.92
N LYS A 316 -19.55 -17.46 15.17
CA LYS A 316 -19.85 -18.88 15.48
C LYS A 316 -20.23 -19.59 14.20
#